data_a964dd20099523dc50cb004d91cb43f4
#
_entry.id   a964dd20099523dc50cb004d91cb43f4
#
_cell.length_a   1.000
_cell.length_b   1.000
_cell.length_c   1.000
_cell.angle_alpha   90.00
_cell.angle_beta   90.00
_cell.angle_gamma   90.00
#
_symmetry.space_group_name_H-M   'P 1'
#
loop_
_entity.id
_entity.type
_entity.pdbx_description
1 polymer ?
#
loop_
_entity_poly.entity_id
_entity_poly.type
_entity_poly.pdbx_seq_one_letter_code
_entity_poly.pdbx_strand_id
1 'polypeptide(L)'
;AGYINQDACLRTSFSRFQGENVFLRLSAGGPDASTSYSTDFGYPIVAQQVSDSIVTTESAQGGVMVVNANTKHPEICLTFLNAVNTDPEVRNLLNYGIEGVHYTLTEEDQVQIISPAYRGVPYTQGNWFILKTTVGERPNKWELYQEFNDNTAESPLLGFTADYSNYDAEFRSVSR
;
A
#
# COMPACT_ATOMS: atom_id res chain seq x y z
N ALA A 1 8.70 -8.36 -33.90
CA ALA A 1 8.71 -6.93 -33.75
C ALA A 1 9.34 -6.44 -32.43
N GLY A 2 9.54 -7.25 -31.39
CA GLY A 2 10.32 -6.88 -30.21
C GLY A 2 9.66 -5.91 -29.20
N TYR A 3 8.35 -5.68 -29.32
CA TYR A 3 7.62 -4.79 -28.41
C TYR A 3 7.19 -5.46 -27.10
N ILE A 4 7.20 -6.78 -27.05
CA ILE A 4 6.89 -7.58 -25.87
C ILE A 4 8.10 -8.44 -25.56
N ASN A 5 8.45 -8.58 -24.29
CA ASN A 5 9.54 -9.45 -23.88
C ASN A 5 9.29 -10.88 -24.35
N GLN A 6 10.30 -11.51 -24.94
CA GLN A 6 10.17 -12.87 -25.52
C GLN A 6 9.77 -13.93 -24.49
N ASP A 7 10.09 -13.70 -23.23
CA ASP A 7 9.78 -14.58 -22.11
C ASP A 7 8.53 -14.17 -21.31
N ALA A 8 7.75 -13.20 -21.81
CA ALA A 8 6.58 -12.66 -21.08
C ALA A 8 5.58 -13.75 -20.67
N CYS A 9 5.37 -14.77 -21.52
CA CYS A 9 4.45 -15.86 -21.21
C CYS A 9 5.04 -16.93 -20.24
N LEU A 10 6.33 -16.87 -19.97
CA LEU A 10 7.01 -17.79 -19.04
C LEU A 10 7.17 -17.18 -17.64
N ARG A 11 6.90 -15.90 -17.49
CA ARG A 11 7.02 -15.20 -16.21
C ARG A 11 5.81 -15.46 -15.34
N THR A 12 6.04 -16.06 -14.18
CA THR A 12 5.02 -16.34 -13.17
C THR A 12 4.91 -15.24 -12.12
N SER A 13 5.85 -14.29 -12.09
CA SER A 13 5.80 -13.13 -11.20
C SER A 13 6.24 -11.86 -11.93
N PHE A 14 5.56 -10.76 -11.63
CA PHE A 14 5.95 -9.42 -12.08
C PHE A 14 6.81 -8.71 -11.03
N SER A 15 7.66 -9.47 -10.33
CA SER A 15 8.62 -8.90 -9.41
C SER A 15 9.50 -7.88 -10.13
N ARG A 16 9.84 -6.83 -9.42
CA ARG A 16 10.55 -5.62 -9.85
C ARG A 16 11.53 -5.90 -10.98
N PHE A 17 11.26 -5.32 -12.14
CA PHE A 17 12.13 -5.34 -13.31
C PHE A 17 13.35 -4.41 -13.10
N GLN A 18 14.15 -4.66 -12.07
CA GLN A 18 15.38 -3.91 -11.86
C GLN A 18 16.38 -4.28 -12.96
N GLY A 19 16.76 -3.27 -13.75
CA GLY A 19 17.73 -3.43 -14.83
C GLY A 19 17.15 -3.82 -16.20
N GLU A 20 15.83 -3.88 -16.35
CA GLU A 20 15.20 -4.10 -17.64
C GLU A 20 14.65 -2.79 -18.25
N ASN A 21 14.78 -2.65 -19.56
CA ASN A 21 14.19 -1.54 -20.30
C ASN A 21 12.70 -1.81 -20.53
N VAL A 22 11.85 -1.32 -19.62
CA VAL A 22 10.39 -1.41 -19.74
C VAL A 22 9.87 -0.05 -20.24
N PHE A 23 9.31 -0.02 -21.44
CA PHE A 23 8.74 1.20 -22.00
C PHE A 23 7.36 1.51 -21.43
N LEU A 24 6.51 0.51 -21.25
CA LEU A 24 5.14 0.65 -20.77
C LEU A 24 4.77 -0.52 -19.86
N ARG A 25 4.09 -0.23 -18.76
CA ARG A 25 3.49 -1.23 -17.86
C ARG A 25 2.10 -0.79 -17.44
N LEU A 26 1.15 -1.72 -17.39
CA LEU A 26 -0.12 -1.54 -16.68
C LEU A 26 0.05 -2.03 -15.23
N SER A 27 -0.33 -1.21 -14.28
CA SER A 27 -0.18 -1.51 -12.86
C SER A 27 -1.23 -0.75 -12.04
N ALA A 28 -1.52 -1.23 -10.84
CA ALA A 28 -2.27 -0.44 -9.87
C ALA A 28 -1.41 0.76 -9.42
N GLY A 29 -2.04 1.88 -9.16
CA GLY A 29 -1.36 3.09 -8.70
C GLY A 29 -2.31 4.03 -7.98
N GLY A 30 -1.75 4.98 -7.26
CA GLY A 30 -2.47 6.06 -6.60
C GLY A 30 -2.05 7.44 -7.15
N PRO A 31 -2.46 8.54 -6.51
CA PRO A 31 -2.18 9.90 -6.95
C PRO A 31 -0.70 10.25 -7.07
N ASP A 32 0.17 9.55 -6.34
CA ASP A 32 1.62 9.72 -6.36
C ASP A 32 2.38 8.63 -7.13
N ALA A 33 1.69 7.85 -7.97
CA ALA A 33 2.27 6.71 -8.68
C ALA A 33 3.54 7.05 -9.48
N SER A 34 3.59 8.23 -10.12
CA SER A 34 4.80 8.68 -10.82
C SER A 34 6.01 8.79 -9.90
N THR A 35 5.82 9.39 -8.70
CA THR A 35 6.90 9.57 -7.71
C THR A 35 7.29 8.24 -7.09
N SER A 36 6.32 7.45 -6.63
CA SER A 36 6.56 6.16 -6.00
C SER A 36 7.30 5.20 -6.93
N TYR A 37 6.85 5.08 -8.17
CA TYR A 37 7.51 4.22 -9.15
C TYR A 37 8.89 4.75 -9.55
N SER A 38 9.07 6.08 -9.68
CA SER A 38 10.39 6.65 -9.97
C SER A 38 11.39 6.32 -8.88
N THR A 39 10.96 6.38 -7.62
CA THR A 39 11.80 6.01 -6.46
C THR A 39 12.10 4.51 -6.44
N ASP A 40 11.11 3.67 -6.68
CA ASP A 40 11.26 2.22 -6.67
C ASP A 40 12.19 1.70 -7.77
N PHE A 41 12.12 2.29 -8.95
CA PHE A 41 12.89 1.86 -10.12
C PHE A 41 14.21 2.61 -10.30
N GLY A 42 14.39 3.76 -9.64
CA GLY A 42 15.62 4.55 -9.70
C GLY A 42 15.76 5.38 -10.97
N TYR A 43 14.70 5.60 -11.74
CA TYR A 43 14.66 6.47 -12.92
C TYR A 43 13.29 7.14 -13.08
N PRO A 44 13.19 8.27 -13.79
CA PRO A 44 11.92 8.98 -13.95
C PRO A 44 10.84 8.13 -14.64
N ILE A 45 9.68 8.05 -14.00
CA ILE A 45 8.49 7.36 -14.53
C ILE A 45 7.33 8.33 -14.56
N VAL A 46 6.57 8.31 -15.64
CA VAL A 46 5.30 9.01 -15.75
C VAL A 46 4.17 7.98 -15.64
N ALA A 47 3.31 8.15 -14.66
CA ALA A 47 2.12 7.34 -14.49
C ALA A 47 0.89 8.14 -14.96
N GLN A 48 0.03 7.50 -15.73
CA GLN A 48 -1.23 8.06 -16.21
C GLN A 48 -2.36 7.10 -15.86
N GLN A 49 -3.37 7.59 -15.17
CA GLN A 49 -4.58 6.82 -14.92
C GLN A 49 -5.33 6.56 -16.24
N VAL A 50 -5.68 5.31 -16.49
CA VAL A 50 -6.36 4.87 -17.74
C VAL A 50 -7.78 4.36 -17.50
N SER A 51 -8.19 4.19 -16.24
CA SER A 51 -9.55 3.80 -15.85
C SER A 51 -9.94 4.47 -14.54
N ASP A 52 -11.22 4.67 -14.33
CA ASP A 52 -11.73 5.17 -13.06
C ASP A 52 -11.44 4.16 -11.94
N SER A 53 -11.21 4.70 -10.74
CA SER A 53 -11.06 3.89 -9.53
C SER A 53 -12.42 3.43 -9.04
N ILE A 54 -12.48 2.17 -8.61
CA ILE A 54 -13.69 1.55 -8.07
C ILE A 54 -13.33 0.90 -6.74
N VAL A 55 -14.05 1.24 -5.67
CA VAL A 55 -13.93 0.54 -4.39
C VAL A 55 -14.75 -0.76 -4.44
N THR A 56 -14.10 -1.85 -4.08
CA THR A 56 -14.70 -3.18 -3.96
C THR A 56 -14.64 -3.66 -2.51
N THR A 57 -15.36 -4.71 -2.17
CA THR A 57 -15.28 -5.35 -0.84
C THR A 57 -13.83 -5.76 -0.53
N GLU A 58 -13.13 -6.32 -1.50
CA GLU A 58 -11.74 -6.76 -1.36
C GLU A 58 -10.79 -5.58 -1.13
N SER A 59 -10.92 -4.50 -1.92
CA SER A 59 -10.07 -3.32 -1.75
C SER A 59 -10.31 -2.60 -0.41
N ALA A 60 -11.55 -2.58 0.07
CA ALA A 60 -11.90 -2.01 1.38
C ALA A 60 -11.34 -2.82 2.56
N GLN A 61 -11.09 -4.11 2.36
CA GLN A 61 -10.56 -5.04 3.37
C GLN A 61 -9.05 -5.32 3.20
N GLY A 62 -8.36 -4.61 2.33
CA GLY A 62 -6.99 -4.92 1.94
C GLY A 62 -5.95 -4.86 3.07
N GLY A 63 -6.14 -4.02 4.07
CA GLY A 63 -5.24 -3.87 5.23
C GLY A 63 -6.00 -3.99 6.54
N VAL A 64 -6.20 -5.21 7.06
CA VAL A 64 -6.98 -5.45 8.27
C VAL A 64 -6.08 -5.85 9.42
N MET A 65 -6.25 -5.20 10.57
CA MET A 65 -5.66 -5.62 11.85
C MET A 65 -6.73 -6.33 12.67
N VAL A 66 -6.37 -7.50 13.22
CA VAL A 66 -7.28 -8.32 14.02
C VAL A 66 -6.70 -8.60 15.40
N VAL A 67 -7.58 -8.71 16.39
CA VAL A 67 -7.23 -9.16 17.74
C VAL A 67 -7.50 -10.66 17.85
N ASN A 68 -6.51 -11.43 18.29
CA ASN A 68 -6.67 -12.86 18.47
C ASN A 68 -7.73 -13.14 19.55
N ALA A 69 -8.72 -13.96 19.23
CA ALA A 69 -9.82 -14.30 20.14
C ALA A 69 -9.36 -14.98 21.45
N ASN A 70 -8.17 -15.60 21.44
CA ASN A 70 -7.60 -16.27 22.62
C ASN A 70 -6.65 -15.37 23.42
N THR A 71 -6.55 -14.07 23.11
CA THR A 71 -5.70 -13.17 23.88
C THR A 71 -6.19 -13.06 25.33
N LYS A 72 -5.23 -12.98 26.25
CA LYS A 72 -5.53 -12.72 27.68
C LYS A 72 -5.58 -11.23 28.00
N HIS A 73 -5.26 -10.37 27.04
CA HIS A 73 -5.13 -8.92 27.22
C HIS A 73 -5.82 -8.15 26.08
N PRO A 74 -7.13 -8.35 25.86
CA PRO A 74 -7.85 -7.70 24.75
C PRO A 74 -7.84 -6.17 24.87
N GLU A 75 -7.88 -5.62 26.10
CA GLU A 75 -7.85 -4.18 26.33
C GLU A 75 -6.52 -3.56 25.88
N ILE A 76 -5.39 -4.23 26.10
CA ILE A 76 -4.08 -3.77 25.64
C ILE A 76 -4.03 -3.79 24.10
N CYS A 77 -4.56 -4.84 23.47
CA CYS A 77 -4.65 -4.92 22.03
C CYS A 77 -5.49 -3.77 21.45
N LEU A 78 -6.65 -3.50 22.04
CA LEU A 78 -7.51 -2.40 21.59
C LEU A 78 -6.86 -1.03 21.84
N THR A 79 -6.17 -0.84 22.96
CA THR A 79 -5.40 0.40 23.23
C THR A 79 -4.32 0.61 22.17
N PHE A 80 -3.58 -0.44 21.80
CA PHE A 80 -2.58 -0.37 20.74
C PHE A 80 -3.21 -0.07 19.39
N LEU A 81 -4.31 -0.75 19.02
CA LEU A 81 -5.05 -0.48 17.79
C LEU A 81 -5.55 0.96 17.72
N ASN A 82 -6.03 1.49 18.84
CA ASN A 82 -6.43 2.89 18.92
C ASN A 82 -5.23 3.82 18.69
N ALA A 83 -4.10 3.58 19.38
CA ALA A 83 -2.91 4.40 19.27
C ALA A 83 -2.38 4.46 17.83
N VAL A 84 -2.26 3.32 17.14
CA VAL A 84 -1.77 3.31 15.73
C VAL A 84 -2.71 3.98 14.72
N ASN A 85 -3.94 4.26 15.12
CA ASN A 85 -4.92 4.95 14.28
C ASN A 85 -5.11 6.43 14.62
N THR A 86 -4.70 6.88 15.82
CA THR A 86 -4.99 8.23 16.31
C THR A 86 -3.75 9.00 16.78
N ASP A 87 -2.64 8.31 17.06
CA ASP A 87 -1.41 8.92 17.58
C ASP A 87 -0.32 8.94 16.50
N PRO A 88 0.02 10.13 15.94
CA PRO A 88 1.06 10.27 14.93
C PRO A 88 2.45 9.81 15.41
N GLU A 89 2.80 9.99 16.70
CA GLU A 89 4.11 9.60 17.22
C GLU A 89 4.25 8.07 17.19
N VAL A 90 3.25 7.35 17.73
CA VAL A 90 3.22 5.88 17.70
C VAL A 90 3.21 5.37 16.26
N ARG A 91 2.45 6.02 15.39
CA ARG A 91 2.34 5.59 13.99
C ARG A 91 3.63 5.80 13.21
N ASN A 92 4.29 6.94 13.38
CA ASN A 92 5.57 7.24 12.73
C ASN A 92 6.69 6.36 13.29
N LEU A 93 6.73 6.12 14.60
CA LEU A 93 7.68 5.19 15.23
C LEU A 93 7.56 3.78 14.64
N LEU A 94 6.34 3.27 14.47
CA LEU A 94 6.09 1.97 13.85
C LEU A 94 6.50 1.89 12.37
N ASN A 95 6.40 3.00 11.65
CA ASN A 95 6.69 3.01 10.22
C ASN A 95 8.16 3.29 9.91
N TYR A 96 8.75 4.26 10.62
CA TYR A 96 10.09 4.79 10.31
C TYR A 96 11.15 4.41 11.35
N GLY A 97 10.72 3.89 12.52
CA GLY A 97 11.63 3.55 13.62
C GLY A 97 11.97 4.78 14.47
N ILE A 98 13.20 4.83 14.96
CA ILE A 98 13.68 5.81 15.94
C ILE A 98 14.35 6.97 15.21
N GLU A 99 13.91 8.20 15.50
CA GLU A 99 14.55 9.43 15.01
C GLU A 99 16.00 9.52 15.49
N GLY A 100 16.88 10.02 14.63
CA GLY A 100 18.33 10.07 14.88
C GLY A 100 19.05 8.74 14.69
N VAL A 101 18.33 7.60 14.58
CA VAL A 101 18.89 6.26 14.35
C VAL A 101 18.52 5.73 12.98
N HIS A 102 17.24 5.80 12.63
CA HIS A 102 16.72 5.25 11.38
C HIS A 102 16.37 6.35 10.39
N TYR A 103 15.95 7.52 10.88
CA TYR A 103 15.62 8.68 10.07
C TYR A 103 15.95 9.99 10.81
N THR A 104 15.94 11.09 10.07
CA THR A 104 15.93 12.47 10.58
C THR A 104 14.75 13.23 9.97
N LEU A 105 14.40 14.37 10.56
CA LEU A 105 13.39 15.27 9.99
C LEU A 105 14.10 16.42 9.26
N THR A 106 13.55 16.84 8.13
CA THR A 106 13.96 18.07 7.43
C THR A 106 13.31 19.30 8.06
N GLU A 107 13.68 20.50 7.61
CA GLU A 107 13.04 21.75 8.03
C GLU A 107 11.55 21.81 7.64
N GLU A 108 11.16 21.09 6.60
CA GLU A 108 9.77 20.95 6.13
C GLU A 108 9.02 19.78 6.82
N ASP A 109 9.57 19.24 7.91
CA ASP A 109 8.98 18.13 8.68
C ASP A 109 8.80 16.82 7.88
N GLN A 110 9.60 16.63 6.83
CA GLN A 110 9.63 15.39 6.06
C GLN A 110 10.67 14.41 6.61
N VAL A 111 10.37 13.12 6.51
CA VAL A 111 11.24 12.03 6.94
C VAL A 111 12.34 11.81 5.90
N GLN A 112 13.59 11.94 6.32
CA GLN A 112 14.74 11.51 5.56
C GLN A 112 15.32 10.23 6.15
N ILE A 113 15.22 9.14 5.42
CA ILE A 113 15.75 7.84 5.85
C ILE A 113 17.27 7.88 5.84
N ILE A 114 17.91 7.55 6.96
CA ILE A 114 19.37 7.46 7.13
C ILE A 114 19.86 6.02 7.31
N SER A 115 18.96 5.10 7.69
CA SER A 115 19.29 3.69 7.80
C SER A 115 18.17 2.81 7.22
N PRO A 116 18.49 1.90 6.28
CA PRO A 116 17.50 0.95 5.75
C PRO A 116 17.23 -0.23 6.68
N ALA A 117 17.85 -0.28 7.87
CA ALA A 117 17.73 -1.40 8.80
C ALA A 117 16.31 -1.59 9.36
N TYR A 118 15.52 -0.52 9.37
CA TYR A 118 14.12 -0.56 9.77
C TYR A 118 13.25 0.22 8.77
N ARG A 119 12.22 -0.43 8.26
CA ARG A 119 11.21 0.20 7.39
C ARG A 119 9.88 -0.54 7.52
N GLY A 120 8.87 0.14 8.00
CA GLY A 120 7.49 -0.34 7.99
C GLY A 120 6.84 -0.19 6.61
N VAL A 121 5.72 -0.90 6.43
CA VAL A 121 4.90 -0.77 5.23
C VAL A 121 3.69 0.11 5.56
N PRO A 122 3.53 1.28 4.94
CA PRO A 122 2.58 2.31 5.39
C PRO A 122 1.13 1.85 5.43
N TYR A 123 0.69 1.04 4.46
CA TYR A 123 -0.71 0.64 4.29
C TYR A 123 -1.12 -0.62 5.08
N THR A 124 -0.20 -1.21 5.87
CA THR A 124 -0.48 -2.49 6.56
C THR A 124 -0.78 -2.34 8.04
N GLN A 125 -0.53 -1.18 8.64
CA GLN A 125 -0.56 -1.03 10.10
C GLN A 125 -1.16 0.31 10.52
N GLY A 126 -2.45 0.35 10.75
CA GLY A 126 -3.14 1.53 11.24
C GLY A 126 -3.32 2.64 10.18
N ASN A 127 -3.66 3.82 10.66
CA ASN A 127 -3.97 4.96 9.81
C ASN A 127 -2.70 5.54 9.15
N TRP A 128 -2.62 5.47 7.83
CA TRP A 128 -1.47 6.03 7.11
C TRP A 128 -1.56 7.54 6.85
N PHE A 129 -2.76 8.14 6.95
CA PHE A 129 -2.96 9.58 6.77
C PHE A 129 -2.33 10.45 7.87
N ILE A 130 -1.93 9.85 9.00
CA ILE A 130 -1.20 10.52 10.08
C ILE A 130 0.31 10.28 10.03
N LEU A 131 0.82 9.64 8.97
CA LEU A 131 2.25 9.50 8.73
C LEU A 131 2.83 10.80 8.16
N LYS A 132 4.06 11.09 8.54
CA LYS A 132 4.86 12.11 7.84
C LYS A 132 5.20 11.62 6.42
N THR A 133 5.31 12.55 5.49
CA THR A 133 5.81 12.25 4.14
C THR A 133 7.33 12.08 4.16
N THR A 134 7.87 11.33 3.21
CA THR A 134 9.32 11.18 3.05
C THR A 134 9.87 12.19 2.04
N VAL A 135 11.16 12.49 2.16
CA VAL A 135 11.86 13.35 1.20
C VAL A 135 11.70 12.79 -0.22
N GLY A 136 11.29 13.64 -1.14
CA GLY A 136 10.97 13.27 -2.53
C GLY A 136 9.49 12.97 -2.77
N GLU A 137 8.69 12.77 -1.73
CA GLU A 137 7.24 12.72 -1.84
C GLU A 137 6.63 14.14 -1.80
N ARG A 138 5.41 14.26 -2.33
CA ARG A 138 4.67 15.53 -2.24
C ARG A 138 4.27 15.82 -0.80
N PRO A 139 4.45 17.04 -0.28
CA PRO A 139 4.04 17.39 1.08
C PRO A 139 2.55 17.14 1.35
N ASN A 140 1.70 17.36 0.34
CA ASN A 140 0.25 17.15 0.39
C ASN A 140 -0.19 15.75 -0.12
N LYS A 141 0.66 14.75 0.03
CA LYS A 141 0.40 13.38 -0.44
C LYS A 141 -0.91 12.83 0.15
N TRP A 142 -1.12 13.03 1.44
CA TRP A 142 -2.27 12.44 2.14
C TRP A 142 -3.58 13.10 1.76
N GLU A 143 -3.60 14.40 1.54
CA GLU A 143 -4.75 15.13 1.03
C GLU A 143 -5.13 14.64 -0.37
N LEU A 144 -4.14 14.41 -1.25
CA LEU A 144 -4.38 13.85 -2.58
C LEU A 144 -4.97 12.44 -2.51
N TYR A 145 -4.51 11.61 -1.58
CA TYR A 145 -5.08 10.28 -1.39
C TYR A 145 -6.48 10.31 -0.82
N GLN A 146 -6.78 11.25 0.08
CA GLN A 146 -8.13 11.44 0.60
C GLN A 146 -9.08 11.90 -0.49
N GLU A 147 -8.70 12.91 -1.26
CA GLU A 147 -9.47 13.37 -2.41
C GLU A 147 -9.71 12.25 -3.43
N PHE A 148 -8.69 11.45 -3.71
CA PHE A 148 -8.81 10.30 -4.59
C PHE A 148 -9.79 9.25 -4.06
N ASN A 149 -9.75 8.94 -2.78
CA ASN A 149 -10.68 8.01 -2.15
C ASN A 149 -12.12 8.53 -2.16
N ASP A 150 -12.31 9.81 -1.84
CA ASP A 150 -13.63 10.46 -1.80
C ASP A 150 -14.30 10.51 -3.19
N ASN A 151 -13.51 10.54 -4.25
CA ASN A 151 -13.98 10.55 -5.65
C ASN A 151 -14.02 9.15 -6.29
N THR A 152 -13.71 8.07 -5.55
CA THR A 152 -13.75 6.72 -6.08
C THR A 152 -15.19 6.21 -6.15
N ALA A 153 -15.57 5.63 -7.28
CA ALA A 153 -16.89 5.04 -7.46
C ALA A 153 -17.06 3.74 -6.66
N GLU A 154 -18.26 3.50 -6.15
CA GLU A 154 -18.59 2.25 -5.48
C GLU A 154 -18.90 1.14 -6.48
N SER A 155 -18.36 -0.06 -6.26
CA SER A 155 -18.75 -1.24 -7.00
C SER A 155 -20.21 -1.59 -6.71
N PRO A 156 -21.03 -1.98 -7.72
CA PRO A 156 -22.37 -2.51 -7.48
C PRO A 156 -22.38 -3.76 -6.58
N LEU A 157 -21.23 -4.42 -6.43
CA LEU A 157 -21.04 -5.60 -5.59
C LEU A 157 -20.37 -5.28 -4.25
N LEU A 158 -20.24 -4.01 -3.87
CA LEU A 158 -19.66 -3.62 -2.58
C LEU A 158 -20.49 -4.21 -1.43
N GLY A 159 -19.83 -4.92 -0.52
CA GLY A 159 -20.47 -5.63 0.59
C GLY A 159 -21.00 -7.03 0.23
N PHE A 160 -21.03 -7.40 -1.05
CA PHE A 160 -21.43 -8.75 -1.45
C PHE A 160 -20.29 -9.76 -1.18
N THR A 161 -20.65 -10.85 -0.52
CA THR A 161 -19.77 -12.01 -0.34
C THR A 161 -20.51 -13.25 -0.85
N ALA A 162 -19.93 -13.93 -1.85
CA ALA A 162 -20.53 -15.14 -2.38
C ALA A 162 -20.40 -16.29 -1.36
N ASP A 163 -21.49 -17.00 -1.14
CA ASP A 163 -21.49 -18.21 -0.33
C ASP A 163 -21.19 -19.44 -1.20
N TYR A 164 -19.99 -20.00 -1.01
CA TYR A 164 -19.53 -21.19 -1.71
C TYR A 164 -19.64 -22.46 -0.88
N SER A 165 -20.33 -22.44 0.27
CA SER A 165 -20.40 -23.58 1.20
C SER A 165 -20.89 -24.87 0.55
N ASN A 166 -21.77 -24.78 -0.46
CA ASN A 166 -22.30 -25.92 -1.19
C ASN A 166 -21.38 -26.41 -2.33
N TYR A 167 -20.30 -25.67 -2.66
CA TYR A 167 -19.41 -25.93 -3.81
C TYR A 167 -17.93 -25.94 -3.41
N ASP A 168 -17.67 -26.16 -2.12
CA ASP A 168 -16.31 -26.06 -1.56
C ASP A 168 -15.29 -27.00 -2.26
N ALA A 169 -15.72 -28.21 -2.64
CA ALA A 169 -14.86 -29.19 -3.30
C ALA A 169 -14.50 -28.75 -4.73
N GLU A 170 -15.47 -28.28 -5.48
CA GLU A 170 -15.32 -27.78 -6.85
C GLU A 170 -14.46 -26.51 -6.85
N PHE A 171 -14.76 -25.57 -5.93
CA PHE A 171 -14.02 -24.32 -5.82
C PHE A 171 -12.53 -24.57 -5.52
N ARG A 172 -12.21 -25.44 -4.57
CA ARG A 172 -10.83 -25.83 -4.25
C ARG A 172 -10.12 -26.52 -5.42
N SER A 173 -10.85 -27.19 -6.31
CA SER A 173 -10.26 -27.87 -7.46
C SER A 173 -9.78 -26.91 -8.56
N VAL A 174 -10.39 -25.71 -8.67
CA VAL A 174 -10.08 -24.69 -9.69
C VAL A 174 -9.23 -23.55 -9.16
N SER A 175 -9.08 -23.42 -7.83
CA SER A 175 -8.32 -22.36 -7.16
C SER A 175 -6.86 -22.72 -6.87
N ARG A 176 -6.31 -23.74 -7.55
CA ARG A 176 -4.91 -24.21 -7.41
C ARG A 176 -4.00 -23.65 -8.48
#